data_590baf0d99c62d77f917d96c804b7eca
#
_entry.id   590baf0d99c62d77f917d96c804b7eca
#
_cell.length_a   1.000
_cell.length_b   1.000
_cell.length_c   1.000
_cell.angle_alpha   90.00
_cell.angle_beta   90.00
_cell.angle_gamma   90.00
#
_symmetry.space_group_name_H-M   'P 1'
#
loop_
_entity.id
_entity.type
_entity.pdbx_description
1 polymer ?
#
loop_
_entity_poly.entity_id
_entity_poly.type
_entity_poly.pdbx_seq_one_letter_code
_entity_poly.pdbx_strand_id
1 'polypeptide(L)'
;KLLAVAGPTEDGLPENLYSLLSIYGVSAQEGIVIEGNRGYYAFQSPYVLLPDMADADITASLIEENYMPILPLAAGLTSTGGTTQATVTELLTTSDESFSKVAGYDLTTYEKEDGDIEGPFALAVQVEINDGGEIIWFSSSSFLEDMYNAYSSGANGDLAMNALSVLIGEREALSIRSKSLNYNFLTISESTASLLKAVMIGICPLGCLGIGILVVLRRRRNQNAPV
;
A
#
# COMPACT_ATOMS: atom_id res chain seq x y z
N LYS A 1 -10.19 24.62 -6.44
CA LYS A 1 -10.07 23.21 -6.06
C LYS A 1 -8.88 22.61 -6.80
N LEU A 2 -8.08 21.79 -6.13
CA LEU A 2 -6.83 21.21 -6.63
C LEU A 2 -6.76 19.73 -6.27
N LEU A 3 -6.51 18.87 -7.27
CA LEU A 3 -6.01 17.52 -7.07
C LEU A 3 -4.51 17.53 -7.41
N ALA A 4 -3.67 17.16 -6.46
CA ALA A 4 -2.23 17.06 -6.63
C ALA A 4 -1.75 15.63 -6.37
N VAL A 5 -0.88 15.17 -7.23
CA VAL A 5 -0.19 13.88 -7.12
C VAL A 5 1.30 14.17 -7.29
N ALA A 6 2.02 14.21 -6.17
CA ALA A 6 3.43 14.60 -6.18
C ALA A 6 4.18 13.84 -5.08
N GLY A 7 5.25 13.18 -5.45
CA GLY A 7 6.14 12.46 -4.54
C GLY A 7 7.55 13.03 -4.56
N PRO A 8 8.47 12.42 -3.82
CA PRO A 8 9.89 12.72 -3.90
C PRO A 8 10.42 12.46 -5.31
N THR A 9 11.46 13.20 -5.68
CA THR A 9 12.19 13.01 -6.92
C THR A 9 13.67 12.72 -6.62
N GLU A 10 14.47 12.37 -7.64
CA GLU A 10 15.91 12.17 -7.47
C GLU A 10 16.61 13.45 -6.92
N ASP A 11 16.09 14.63 -7.23
CA ASP A 11 16.59 15.91 -6.73
C ASP A 11 15.98 16.30 -5.36
N GLY A 12 15.23 15.42 -4.71
CA GLY A 12 14.52 15.65 -3.45
C GLY A 12 13.05 16.05 -3.63
N LEU A 13 12.49 16.71 -2.63
CA LEU A 13 11.10 17.16 -2.68
C LEU A 13 10.97 18.43 -3.54
N PRO A 14 9.91 18.56 -4.36
CA PRO A 14 9.61 19.79 -5.09
C PRO A 14 9.13 20.89 -4.12
N GLU A 15 10.07 21.57 -3.44
CA GLU A 15 9.81 22.50 -2.35
C GLU A 15 8.74 23.57 -2.66
N ASN A 16 8.82 24.17 -3.85
CA ASN A 16 7.83 25.20 -4.26
C ASN A 16 6.40 24.67 -4.30
N LEU A 17 6.22 23.38 -4.62
CA LEU A 17 4.92 22.74 -4.69
C LEU A 17 4.44 22.39 -3.27
N TYR A 18 5.32 21.83 -2.44
CA TYR A 18 4.99 21.49 -1.06
C TYR A 18 4.82 22.71 -0.16
N SER A 19 5.42 23.85 -0.49
CA SER A 19 5.21 25.12 0.23
C SER A 19 3.73 25.56 0.20
N LEU A 20 2.97 25.14 -0.82
CA LEU A 20 1.52 25.38 -0.86
C LEU A 20 0.80 24.71 0.31
N LEU A 21 1.18 23.48 0.66
CA LEU A 21 0.56 22.74 1.77
C LEU A 21 0.92 23.35 3.12
N SER A 22 2.12 23.91 3.26
CA SER A 22 2.57 24.49 4.52
C SER A 22 1.72 25.68 4.97
N ILE A 23 1.10 26.40 4.02
CA ILE A 23 0.15 27.50 4.31
C ILE A 23 -1.05 27.00 5.11
N TYR A 24 -1.43 25.74 4.92
CA TYR A 24 -2.58 25.11 5.56
C TYR A 24 -2.21 24.19 6.72
N GLY A 25 -0.96 24.23 7.18
CA GLY A 25 -0.49 23.46 8.34
C GLY A 25 -0.11 22.01 8.03
N VAL A 26 0.23 21.72 6.78
CA VAL A 26 0.78 20.42 6.37
C VAL A 26 2.22 20.61 5.93
N SER A 27 3.13 19.82 6.50
CA SER A 27 4.56 19.84 6.17
C SER A 27 4.97 18.49 5.58
N ALA A 28 5.74 18.52 4.49
CA ALA A 28 6.37 17.32 3.94
C ALA A 28 7.73 17.09 4.60
N GLN A 29 8.03 15.84 4.88
CA GLN A 29 9.32 15.41 5.41
C GLN A 29 10.26 15.03 4.27
N GLU A 30 11.54 15.32 4.42
CA GLU A 30 12.55 14.91 3.45
C GLU A 30 12.65 13.39 3.33
N GLY A 31 12.99 12.93 2.13
CA GLY A 31 13.27 11.54 1.85
C GLY A 31 12.09 10.74 1.34
N ILE A 32 12.19 9.43 1.50
CA ILE A 32 11.19 8.45 1.07
C ILE A 32 10.70 7.69 2.30
N VAL A 33 9.40 7.54 2.43
CA VAL A 33 8.82 6.76 3.53
C VAL A 33 9.12 5.28 3.35
N ILE A 34 9.68 4.70 4.41
CA ILE A 34 9.95 3.28 4.56
C ILE A 34 9.06 2.74 5.67
N GLU A 35 8.43 1.61 5.45
CA GLU A 35 7.56 0.96 6.40
C GLU A 35 8.28 -0.16 7.14
N GLY A 36 8.37 -0.06 8.46
CA GLY A 36 8.96 -1.10 9.33
C GLY A 36 8.03 -2.27 9.56
N ASN A 37 6.71 -2.01 9.59
CA ASN A 37 5.71 -3.03 9.84
C ASN A 37 5.40 -3.84 8.58
N ARG A 38 5.65 -5.15 8.62
CA ARG A 38 5.45 -6.06 7.48
C ARG A 38 4.02 -6.10 6.94
N GLY A 39 3.03 -5.75 7.74
CA GLY A 39 1.64 -5.69 7.35
C GLY A 39 1.28 -4.48 6.47
N TYR A 40 2.14 -3.48 6.42
CA TYR A 40 1.90 -2.18 5.81
C TYR A 40 2.70 -1.93 4.53
N TYR A 41 3.30 -2.95 3.95
CA TYR A 41 3.97 -2.84 2.65
C TYR A 41 3.83 -4.11 1.80
N ALA A 42 3.91 -3.94 0.47
CA ALA A 42 3.74 -5.00 -0.51
C ALA A 42 5.08 -5.49 -1.08
N PHE A 43 5.06 -6.66 -1.73
CA PHE A 43 6.14 -7.22 -2.56
C PHE A 43 7.50 -7.36 -1.87
N GLN A 44 7.56 -7.42 -0.54
CA GLN A 44 8.81 -7.39 0.25
C GLN A 44 9.62 -6.10 0.02
N SER A 45 8.97 -5.04 -0.44
CA SER A 45 9.58 -3.74 -0.73
C SER A 45 9.01 -2.69 0.23
N PRO A 46 9.75 -2.31 1.31
CA PRO A 46 9.23 -1.44 2.37
C PRO A 46 8.83 -0.03 1.94
N TYR A 47 9.18 0.37 0.72
CA TYR A 47 8.77 1.63 0.09
C TYR A 47 7.50 1.51 -0.77
N VAL A 48 6.90 0.32 -0.85
CA VAL A 48 5.62 0.07 -1.55
C VAL A 48 4.53 -0.04 -0.50
N LEU A 49 4.00 1.08 -0.09
CA LEU A 49 3.19 1.24 1.10
C LEU A 49 1.75 0.76 0.91
N LEU A 50 1.20 0.13 1.95
CA LEU A 50 -0.20 -0.26 2.11
C LEU A 50 -0.78 0.53 3.30
N PRO A 51 -1.24 1.76 3.10
CA PRO A 51 -1.66 2.62 4.20
C PRO A 51 -3.00 2.21 4.81
N ASP A 52 -3.20 2.58 6.07
CA ASP A 52 -4.52 2.65 6.66
C ASP A 52 -5.33 3.78 6.03
N MET A 53 -6.63 3.55 5.86
CA MET A 53 -7.56 4.52 5.29
C MET A 53 -8.44 5.11 6.38
N ALA A 54 -8.51 6.44 6.45
CA ALA A 54 -9.50 7.13 7.28
C ALA A 54 -10.91 6.96 6.68
N ASP A 55 -11.95 6.96 7.51
CA ASP A 55 -13.34 6.94 7.07
C ASP A 55 -13.73 8.35 6.57
N ALA A 56 -13.69 8.52 5.24
CA ALA A 56 -13.99 9.76 4.54
C ALA A 56 -14.70 9.45 3.22
N ASP A 57 -15.41 10.43 2.63
CA ASP A 57 -16.14 10.25 1.36
C ASP A 57 -15.26 9.68 0.23
N ILE A 58 -13.97 10.03 0.25
CA ILE A 58 -12.98 9.59 -0.75
C ILE A 58 -12.62 8.11 -0.59
N THR A 59 -12.55 7.62 0.63
CA THR A 59 -12.05 6.28 0.98
C THR A 59 -13.16 5.29 1.30
N ALA A 60 -14.36 5.77 1.62
CA ALA A 60 -15.48 4.96 2.11
C ALA A 60 -15.79 3.74 1.23
N SER A 61 -15.86 3.91 -0.09
CA SER A 61 -16.15 2.82 -1.01
C SER A 61 -15.05 1.76 -1.06
N LEU A 62 -13.76 2.14 -0.89
CA LEU A 62 -12.65 1.22 -0.84
C LEU A 62 -12.67 0.41 0.46
N ILE A 63 -12.99 1.06 1.59
CA ILE A 63 -13.12 0.43 2.90
C ILE A 63 -14.27 -0.58 2.88
N GLU A 64 -15.44 -0.20 2.38
CA GLU A 64 -16.62 -1.06 2.30
C GLU A 64 -16.37 -2.33 1.46
N GLU A 65 -15.63 -2.19 0.37
CA GLU A 65 -15.32 -3.28 -0.53
C GLU A 65 -13.99 -4.01 -0.21
N ASN A 66 -13.30 -3.59 0.84
CA ASN A 66 -12.03 -4.19 1.29
C ASN A 66 -10.89 -4.10 0.24
N TYR A 67 -10.84 -2.99 -0.49
CA TYR A 67 -9.75 -2.70 -1.41
C TYR A 67 -8.68 -1.84 -0.75
N MET A 68 -7.42 -2.14 -1.01
CA MET A 68 -6.29 -1.41 -0.44
C MET A 68 -5.51 -0.68 -1.54
N PRO A 69 -5.36 0.63 -1.44
CA PRO A 69 -4.49 1.38 -2.34
C PRO A 69 -3.02 1.08 -2.06
N ILE A 70 -2.19 1.23 -3.07
CA ILE A 70 -0.74 1.02 -3.00
C ILE A 70 -0.04 2.33 -3.34
N LEU A 71 0.75 2.86 -2.41
CA LEU A 71 1.50 4.10 -2.61
C LEU A 71 3.00 3.82 -2.61
N PRO A 72 3.65 3.69 -3.77
CA PRO A 72 5.09 3.51 -3.83
C PRO A 72 5.82 4.85 -3.72
N LEU A 73 7.02 4.85 -3.14
CA LEU A 73 7.93 5.99 -3.13
C LEU A 73 7.25 7.30 -2.69
N ALA A 74 6.58 7.27 -1.55
CA ALA A 74 5.84 8.41 -1.02
C ALA A 74 6.69 9.31 -0.13
N ALA A 75 6.39 10.61 -0.10
CA ALA A 75 6.86 11.52 0.94
C ALA A 75 6.00 11.41 2.19
N GLY A 76 6.59 11.52 3.35
CA GLY A 76 5.86 11.62 4.61
C GLY A 76 5.26 13.01 4.79
N LEU A 77 3.97 13.10 5.09
CA LEU A 77 3.30 14.33 5.44
C LEU A 77 2.99 14.34 6.94
N THR A 78 3.20 15.48 7.58
CA THR A 78 2.78 15.73 8.97
C THR A 78 1.80 16.88 8.99
N SER A 79 0.72 16.74 9.74
CA SER A 79 -0.33 17.76 9.83
C SER A 79 -0.52 18.22 11.26
N THR A 80 -0.84 19.49 11.44
CA THR A 80 -1.29 20.06 12.72
C THR A 80 -2.82 20.03 12.88
N GLY A 81 -3.53 19.30 11.99
CA GLY A 81 -5.00 19.28 11.94
C GLY A 81 -5.60 20.47 11.20
N GLY A 82 -4.76 21.35 10.66
CA GLY A 82 -5.16 22.53 9.91
C GLY A 82 -4.77 23.85 10.58
N THR A 83 -5.37 24.91 10.10
CA THR A 83 -5.15 26.30 10.56
C THR A 83 -6.49 26.97 10.80
N THR A 84 -6.48 28.26 11.21
CA THR A 84 -7.72 29.05 11.31
C THR A 84 -8.44 29.24 9.98
N GLN A 85 -7.79 28.93 8.85
CA GLN A 85 -8.31 29.13 7.50
C GLN A 85 -8.72 27.82 6.81
N ALA A 86 -8.27 26.68 7.32
CA ALA A 86 -8.50 25.37 6.71
C ALA A 86 -8.51 24.24 7.74
N THR A 87 -9.28 23.19 7.44
CA THR A 87 -9.26 21.90 8.15
C THR A 87 -8.49 20.89 7.29
N VAL A 88 -7.66 20.09 7.94
CA VAL A 88 -6.89 19.03 7.28
C VAL A 88 -7.36 17.68 7.80
N THR A 89 -7.71 16.80 6.88
CA THR A 89 -8.03 15.39 7.13
C THR A 89 -6.95 14.52 6.51
N GLU A 90 -6.34 13.67 7.31
CA GLU A 90 -5.40 12.66 6.84
C GLU A 90 -6.18 11.48 6.28
N LEU A 91 -6.11 11.26 4.97
CA LEU A 91 -6.89 10.23 4.27
C LEU A 91 -6.23 8.85 4.31
N LEU A 92 -4.91 8.84 4.18
CA LEU A 92 -4.08 7.64 4.16
C LEU A 92 -2.91 7.83 5.13
N THR A 93 -2.67 6.86 6.00
CA THR A 93 -1.61 6.95 7.01
C THR A 93 -0.76 5.68 7.07
N THR A 94 0.49 5.83 7.45
CA THR A 94 1.42 4.72 7.72
C THR A 94 1.22 4.15 9.11
N SER A 95 1.91 3.05 9.43
CA SER A 95 2.01 2.56 10.80
C SER A 95 2.96 3.41 11.66
N ASP A 96 2.91 3.19 12.99
CA ASP A 96 3.83 3.83 13.94
C ASP A 96 5.29 3.39 13.77
N GLU A 97 5.55 2.28 13.06
CA GLU A 97 6.90 1.75 12.80
C GLU A 97 7.52 2.35 11.53
N SER A 98 6.83 3.26 10.85
CA SER A 98 7.33 3.91 9.64
C SER A 98 8.38 4.99 9.95
N PHE A 99 9.23 5.27 9.00
CA PHE A 99 10.19 6.36 9.05
C PHE A 99 10.47 6.92 7.65
N SER A 100 10.85 8.19 7.57
CA SER A 100 11.29 8.79 6.31
C SER A 100 12.80 8.67 6.19
N LYS A 101 13.24 7.98 5.15
CA LYS A 101 14.65 7.77 4.82
C LYS A 101 15.19 9.01 4.11
N VAL A 102 15.94 9.85 4.84
CA VAL A 102 16.44 11.14 4.34
C VAL A 102 17.35 10.98 3.12
N ALA A 103 18.06 9.83 3.01
CA ALA A 103 18.87 9.52 1.83
C ALA A 103 18.04 9.45 0.52
N GLY A 104 16.71 9.35 0.60
CA GLY A 104 15.84 9.36 -0.57
C GLY A 104 16.18 8.27 -1.57
N TYR A 105 16.41 8.63 -2.83
CA TYR A 105 16.78 7.68 -3.89
C TYR A 105 18.21 7.14 -3.77
N ASP A 106 19.07 7.77 -2.97
CA ASP A 106 20.44 7.31 -2.71
C ASP A 106 20.54 6.31 -1.57
N LEU A 107 19.41 5.82 -1.05
CA LEU A 107 19.37 4.85 0.04
C LEU A 107 20.11 3.56 -0.31
N THR A 108 20.91 3.07 0.62
CA THR A 108 21.67 1.81 0.49
C THR A 108 21.11 0.69 1.34
N THR A 109 20.25 1.02 2.28
CA THR A 109 19.57 0.08 3.19
C THR A 109 18.17 0.56 3.50
N TYR A 110 17.26 -0.38 3.76
CA TYR A 110 15.90 -0.10 4.25
C TYR A 110 15.81 -0.09 5.78
N GLU A 111 16.93 -0.30 6.48
CA GLU A 111 16.94 -0.18 7.92
C GLU A 111 17.04 1.29 8.32
N LYS A 112 16.43 1.63 9.46
CA LYS A 112 16.48 2.98 10.00
C LYS A 112 17.91 3.34 10.41
N GLU A 113 18.36 4.53 10.03
CA GLU A 113 19.68 5.09 10.34
C GLU A 113 19.55 6.39 11.15
N ASP A 114 20.67 6.83 11.71
CA ASP A 114 20.72 8.10 12.43
C ASP A 114 20.43 9.26 11.46
N GLY A 115 19.43 10.09 11.81
CA GLY A 115 18.98 11.20 11.00
C GLY A 115 17.68 10.92 10.24
N ASP A 116 17.24 9.67 10.12
CA ASP A 116 15.93 9.35 9.56
C ASP A 116 14.81 9.83 10.49
N ILE A 117 13.72 10.30 9.90
CA ILE A 117 12.62 10.96 10.61
C ILE A 117 11.57 9.92 10.98
N GLU A 118 11.18 9.85 12.27
CA GLU A 118 10.16 8.90 12.73
C GLU A 118 8.75 9.28 12.27
N GLY A 119 7.94 8.25 11.91
CA GLY A 119 6.51 8.39 11.64
C GLY A 119 5.65 8.36 12.93
N PRO A 120 4.34 8.18 12.80
CA PRO A 120 3.62 7.90 11.56
C PRO A 120 3.49 9.13 10.66
N PHE A 121 3.18 8.90 9.38
CA PHE A 121 2.99 9.95 8.38
C PHE A 121 1.65 9.81 7.69
N ALA A 122 1.05 10.94 7.30
CA ALA A 122 0.04 10.92 6.27
C ALA A 122 0.70 10.77 4.89
N LEU A 123 0.07 10.00 4.01
CA LEU A 123 0.47 9.80 2.61
C LEU A 123 -0.50 10.48 1.64
N ALA A 124 -1.69 10.81 2.13
CA ALA A 124 -2.66 11.62 1.42
C ALA A 124 -3.44 12.47 2.41
N VAL A 125 -3.72 13.69 2.02
CA VAL A 125 -4.48 14.64 2.83
C VAL A 125 -5.55 15.35 2.01
N GLN A 126 -6.67 15.66 2.67
CA GLN A 126 -7.71 16.57 2.19
C GLN A 126 -7.63 17.84 3.00
N VAL A 127 -7.55 18.98 2.34
CA VAL A 127 -7.52 20.30 2.92
C VAL A 127 -8.78 21.04 2.50
N GLU A 128 -9.69 21.28 3.44
CA GLU A 128 -10.90 22.07 3.21
C GLU A 128 -10.65 23.50 3.68
N ILE A 129 -10.71 24.46 2.74
CA ILE A 129 -10.46 25.87 2.99
C ILE A 129 -11.80 26.57 3.25
N ASN A 130 -11.88 27.36 4.33
CA ASN A 130 -13.12 27.99 4.80
C ASN A 130 -13.86 28.80 3.74
N ASP A 131 -13.16 29.38 2.76
CA ASP A 131 -13.73 30.15 1.66
C ASP A 131 -14.22 29.27 0.47
N GLY A 132 -14.33 27.94 0.67
CA GLY A 132 -14.84 26.98 -0.30
C GLY A 132 -13.79 26.46 -1.28
N GLY A 133 -12.50 26.65 -0.96
CA GLY A 133 -11.38 25.97 -1.63
C GLY A 133 -11.23 24.56 -1.10
N GLU A 134 -10.63 23.67 -1.88
CA GLU A 134 -10.36 22.30 -1.47
C GLU A 134 -9.13 21.78 -2.21
N ILE A 135 -8.24 21.12 -1.47
CA ILE A 135 -7.05 20.48 -2.01
C ILE A 135 -7.09 19.02 -1.57
N ILE A 136 -6.89 18.10 -2.52
CA ILE A 136 -6.61 16.70 -2.23
C ILE A 136 -5.21 16.41 -2.75
N TRP A 137 -4.38 15.90 -1.87
CA TRP A 137 -2.97 15.68 -2.16
C TRP A 137 -2.56 14.25 -1.88
N PHE A 138 -1.96 13.59 -2.86
CA PHE A 138 -1.30 12.30 -2.73
C PHE A 138 0.21 12.50 -2.83
N SER A 139 0.96 12.01 -1.85
CA SER A 139 2.41 12.22 -1.72
C SER A 139 3.28 11.21 -2.49
N SER A 140 2.70 10.48 -3.42
CA SER A 140 3.39 9.54 -4.30
C SER A 140 3.10 9.86 -5.75
N SER A 141 4.12 10.12 -6.56
CA SER A 141 3.96 10.38 -7.99
C SER A 141 3.58 9.12 -8.77
N SER A 142 4.07 7.97 -8.31
CA SER A 142 3.93 6.68 -9.01
C SER A 142 2.64 5.93 -8.68
N PHE A 143 1.81 6.46 -7.76
CA PHE A 143 0.63 5.69 -7.33
C PHE A 143 -0.41 5.48 -8.43
N LEU A 144 -0.43 6.32 -9.48
CA LEU A 144 -1.32 6.19 -10.63
C LEU A 144 -0.71 5.42 -11.82
N GLU A 145 0.52 4.90 -11.68
CA GLU A 145 1.10 4.07 -12.71
C GLU A 145 0.29 2.79 -12.91
N ASP A 146 0.13 2.36 -14.17
CA ASP A 146 -0.66 1.19 -14.56
C ASP A 146 -0.30 -0.07 -13.77
N MET A 147 0.98 -0.24 -13.46
CA MET A 147 1.49 -1.37 -12.70
C MET A 147 0.92 -1.40 -11.28
N TYR A 148 1.00 -0.30 -10.55
CA TYR A 148 0.49 -0.23 -9.18
C TYR A 148 -1.03 -0.21 -9.11
N ASN A 149 -1.68 0.40 -10.10
CA ASN A 149 -3.14 0.32 -10.25
C ASN A 149 -3.59 -1.14 -10.49
N ALA A 150 -2.87 -1.89 -11.32
CA ALA A 150 -3.16 -3.30 -11.54
C ALA A 150 -2.92 -4.14 -10.28
N TYR A 151 -1.85 -3.87 -9.54
CA TYR A 151 -1.53 -4.58 -8.29
C TYR A 151 -2.53 -4.29 -7.16
N SER A 152 -3.06 -3.08 -7.08
CA SER A 152 -4.14 -2.71 -6.15
C SER A 152 -5.53 -3.17 -6.62
N SER A 153 -5.61 -3.93 -7.72
CA SER A 153 -6.89 -4.34 -8.34
C SER A 153 -7.78 -3.16 -8.74
N GLY A 154 -7.17 -2.03 -9.10
CA GLY A 154 -7.87 -0.81 -9.51
C GLY A 154 -8.11 0.19 -8.37
N ALA A 155 -7.78 -0.16 -7.12
CA ALA A 155 -8.05 0.71 -5.98
C ALA A 155 -7.39 2.09 -6.08
N ASN A 156 -6.19 2.18 -6.68
CA ASN A 156 -5.51 3.45 -6.89
C ASN A 156 -6.29 4.38 -7.84
N GLY A 157 -6.79 3.81 -8.93
CA GLY A 157 -7.64 4.54 -9.88
C GLY A 157 -8.97 4.97 -9.27
N ASP A 158 -9.63 4.06 -8.53
CA ASP A 158 -10.89 4.35 -7.84
C ASP A 158 -10.70 5.47 -6.80
N LEU A 159 -9.62 5.43 -6.03
CA LEU A 159 -9.28 6.47 -5.05
C LEU A 159 -9.09 7.84 -5.71
N ALA A 160 -8.38 7.90 -6.84
CA ALA A 160 -8.19 9.13 -7.59
C ALA A 160 -9.49 9.65 -8.18
N MET A 161 -10.36 8.76 -8.67
CA MET A 161 -11.67 9.13 -9.21
C MET A 161 -12.61 9.61 -8.11
N ASN A 162 -12.60 9.00 -6.92
CA ASN A 162 -13.37 9.46 -5.77
C ASN A 162 -12.90 10.86 -5.33
N ALA A 163 -11.58 11.07 -5.25
CA ALA A 163 -11.01 12.38 -4.95
C ALA A 163 -11.47 13.45 -5.96
N LEU A 164 -11.48 13.11 -7.24
CA LEU A 164 -11.97 14.01 -8.30
C LEU A 164 -13.47 14.30 -8.16
N SER A 165 -14.29 13.28 -7.86
CA SER A 165 -15.74 13.43 -7.64
C SER A 165 -16.05 14.37 -6.49
N VAL A 166 -15.35 14.22 -5.37
CA VAL A 166 -15.48 15.13 -4.21
C VAL A 166 -15.10 16.55 -4.60
N LEU A 167 -14.01 16.76 -5.31
CA LEU A 167 -13.60 18.08 -5.80
C LEU A 167 -14.63 18.73 -6.76
N ILE A 168 -15.31 17.96 -7.59
CA ILE A 168 -16.34 18.46 -8.49
C ILE A 168 -17.63 18.77 -7.72
N GLY A 169 -17.82 18.19 -6.55
CA GLY A 169 -19.01 18.34 -5.72
C GLY A 169 -20.11 17.33 -6.07
N GLU A 170 -19.79 16.29 -6.82
CA GLU A 170 -20.66 15.14 -7.05
C GLU A 170 -20.51 14.18 -5.87
N ARG A 171 -21.48 14.21 -4.95
CA ARG A 171 -21.48 13.34 -3.76
C ARG A 171 -21.88 11.89 -4.02
N GLU A 172 -22.39 11.58 -5.19
CA GLU A 172 -22.60 10.21 -5.61
C GLU A 172 -21.34 9.77 -6.38
N ALA A 173 -20.43 9.07 -5.67
CA ALA A 173 -19.33 8.37 -6.29
C ALA A 173 -19.90 7.47 -7.39
N LEU A 174 -19.71 7.86 -8.64
CA LEU A 174 -20.05 7.02 -9.77
C LEU A 174 -19.06 5.85 -9.78
N SER A 175 -19.33 4.88 -8.94
CA SER A 175 -18.67 3.58 -8.96
C SER A 175 -19.07 2.82 -10.25
N ILE A 176 -18.80 3.43 -11.41
CA ILE A 176 -18.81 2.69 -12.68
C ILE A 176 -17.46 1.98 -12.77
N ARG A 177 -17.31 0.94 -11.97
CA ARG A 177 -16.16 0.05 -12.10
C ARG A 177 -16.22 -0.65 -13.44
N SER A 178 -15.24 -0.39 -14.28
CA SER A 178 -14.89 -1.37 -15.29
C SER A 178 -14.45 -2.61 -14.49
N LYS A 179 -15.29 -3.65 -14.48
CA LYS A 179 -14.95 -4.92 -13.85
C LYS A 179 -13.65 -5.40 -14.49
N SER A 180 -12.53 -5.15 -13.80
CA SER A 180 -11.25 -5.70 -14.21
C SER A 180 -11.39 -7.21 -14.17
N LEU A 181 -11.34 -7.85 -15.33
CA LEU A 181 -11.33 -9.31 -15.45
C LEU A 181 -9.96 -9.91 -15.05
N ASN A 182 -9.05 -9.09 -14.55
CA ASN A 182 -7.68 -9.47 -14.27
C ASN A 182 -7.43 -9.61 -12.77
N TYR A 183 -7.23 -10.87 -12.38
CA TYR A 183 -6.46 -11.37 -11.26
C TYR A 183 -6.90 -10.93 -9.85
N ASN A 184 -7.82 -11.70 -9.28
CA ASN A 184 -7.89 -11.80 -7.82
C ASN A 184 -6.59 -12.47 -7.34
N PHE A 185 -5.65 -11.67 -6.86
CA PHE A 185 -4.52 -12.21 -6.11
C PHE A 185 -5.06 -12.73 -4.78
N LEU A 186 -4.93 -14.03 -4.57
CA LEU A 186 -5.28 -14.65 -3.30
C LEU A 186 -4.23 -14.20 -2.27
N THR A 187 -4.56 -13.25 -1.43
CA THR A 187 -3.72 -12.88 -0.28
C THR A 187 -3.81 -13.99 0.75
N ILE A 188 -2.80 -14.83 0.78
CA ILE A 188 -2.67 -15.92 1.76
C ILE A 188 -1.79 -15.41 2.89
N SER A 189 -2.25 -15.51 4.15
CA SER A 189 -1.41 -15.18 5.30
C SER A 189 -0.12 -16.02 5.28
N GLU A 190 0.97 -15.46 5.79
CA GLU A 190 2.30 -16.10 5.77
C GLU A 190 2.29 -17.49 6.44
N SER A 191 1.52 -17.64 7.51
CA SER A 191 1.30 -18.91 8.18
C SER A 191 0.63 -19.95 7.26
N THR A 192 -0.39 -19.55 6.50
CA THR A 192 -1.09 -20.42 5.54
C THR A 192 -0.18 -20.78 4.36
N ALA A 193 0.59 -19.80 3.85
CA ALA A 193 1.56 -20.04 2.76
C ALA A 193 2.66 -21.02 3.20
N SER A 194 3.18 -20.86 4.41
CA SER A 194 4.20 -21.74 5.00
C SER A 194 3.66 -23.16 5.19
N LEU A 195 2.45 -23.31 5.69
CA LEU A 195 1.78 -24.61 5.85
C LEU A 195 1.54 -25.28 4.50
N LEU A 196 1.10 -24.52 3.50
CA LEU A 196 0.88 -25.04 2.14
C LEU A 196 2.19 -25.52 1.50
N LYS A 197 3.28 -24.75 1.66
CA LYS A 197 4.63 -25.15 1.23
C LYS A 197 5.07 -26.45 1.89
N ALA A 198 4.91 -26.58 3.21
CA ALA A 198 5.30 -27.78 3.96
C ALA A 198 4.51 -29.02 3.49
N VAL A 199 3.21 -28.88 3.22
CA VAL A 199 2.37 -29.96 2.71
C VAL A 199 2.77 -30.37 1.29
N MET A 200 2.91 -29.40 0.39
CA MET A 200 3.16 -29.69 -1.03
C MET A 200 4.59 -30.17 -1.30
N ILE A 201 5.59 -29.61 -0.62
CA ILE A 201 6.99 -29.94 -0.83
C ILE A 201 7.45 -31.12 0.05
N GLY A 202 6.89 -31.24 1.27
CA GLY A 202 7.29 -32.26 2.24
C GLY A 202 6.35 -33.47 2.25
N ILE A 203 5.13 -33.27 2.72
CA ILE A 203 4.20 -34.40 3.02
C ILE A 203 3.80 -35.16 1.76
N CYS A 204 3.47 -34.45 0.69
CA CYS A 204 2.98 -35.08 -0.54
C CYS A 204 4.03 -36.01 -1.21
N PRO A 205 5.28 -35.55 -1.45
CA PRO A 205 6.32 -36.43 -2.02
C PRO A 205 6.68 -37.60 -1.10
N LEU A 206 6.76 -37.38 0.22
CA LEU A 206 7.06 -38.46 1.17
C LEU A 206 5.93 -39.48 1.22
N GLY A 207 4.69 -39.06 1.12
CA GLY A 207 3.53 -39.95 1.02
C GLY A 207 3.58 -40.83 -0.23
N CYS A 208 3.89 -40.23 -1.38
CA CYS A 208 4.04 -40.99 -2.64
C CYS A 208 5.20 -42.01 -2.57
N LEU A 209 6.34 -41.60 -1.98
CA LEU A 209 7.46 -42.53 -1.77
C LEU A 209 7.10 -43.68 -0.84
N GLY A 210 6.40 -43.38 0.28
CA GLY A 210 5.93 -44.38 1.24
C GLY A 210 5.00 -45.41 0.60
N ILE A 211 4.02 -44.95 -0.19
CA ILE A 211 3.11 -45.82 -0.94
C ILE A 211 3.89 -46.66 -1.95
N GLY A 212 4.84 -46.07 -2.69
CA GLY A 212 5.68 -46.77 -3.63
C GLY A 212 6.48 -47.90 -2.99
N ILE A 213 7.12 -47.63 -1.84
CA ILE A 213 7.86 -48.62 -1.05
C ILE A 213 6.93 -49.74 -0.56
N LEU A 214 5.76 -49.41 -0.03
CA LEU A 214 4.79 -50.42 0.42
C LEU A 214 4.32 -51.34 -0.72
N VAL A 215 4.09 -50.79 -1.91
CA VAL A 215 3.69 -51.58 -3.08
C VAL A 215 4.82 -52.52 -3.47
N VAL A 216 6.08 -52.06 -3.52
CA VAL A 216 7.25 -52.89 -3.87
C VAL A 216 7.46 -54.00 -2.84
N LEU A 217 7.39 -53.72 -1.55
CA LEU A 217 7.53 -54.70 -0.49
C LEU A 217 6.41 -55.75 -0.54
N ARG A 218 5.16 -55.33 -0.77
CA ARG A 218 4.02 -56.25 -0.91
C ARG A 218 4.18 -57.19 -2.13
N ARG A 219 4.66 -56.65 -3.23
CA ARG A 219 4.92 -57.44 -4.46
C ARG A 219 6.05 -58.45 -4.28
N ARG A 220 7.13 -58.08 -3.59
CA ARG A 220 8.24 -58.99 -3.24
C ARG A 220 7.80 -60.13 -2.33
N ARG A 221 6.94 -59.80 -1.32
CA ARG A 221 6.42 -60.80 -0.40
C ARG A 221 5.52 -61.82 -1.05
N ASN A 222 4.72 -61.40 -2.01
CA ASN A 222 3.85 -62.30 -2.78
C ASN A 222 4.60 -63.19 -3.77
N GLN A 223 5.82 -62.79 -4.24
CA GLN A 223 6.65 -63.60 -5.11
C GLN A 223 7.46 -64.67 -4.35
N ASN A 224 7.64 -64.51 -3.04
CA ASN A 224 8.38 -65.45 -2.19
C ASN A 224 7.45 -66.38 -1.39
N ALA A 225 6.16 -66.46 -1.72
CA ALA A 225 5.27 -67.46 -1.14
C ALA A 225 5.53 -68.82 -1.79
N PRO A 226 5.97 -69.88 -1.08
CA PRO A 226 6.18 -71.19 -1.65
C PRO A 226 4.81 -71.78 -2.06
N VAL A 227 4.79 -72.41 -3.25
CA VAL A 227 3.72 -73.28 -3.74
C VAL A 227 3.64 -74.56 -2.92
#